data_7bc9fe7668a805e0647f184344a803cf
#
_entry.id   7bc9fe7668a805e0647f184344a803cf
#
_cell.length_a   1.000
_cell.length_b   1.000
_cell.length_c   1.000
_cell.angle_alpha   90.00
_cell.angle_beta   90.00
_cell.angle_gamma   90.00
#
_symmetry.space_group_name_H-M   'P 1'
#
loop_
_entity.id
_entity.type
_entity.pdbx_description
1 polymer ?
#
loop_
_entity_poly.entity_id
_entity_poly.type
_entity_poly.pdbx_seq_one_letter_code
_entity_poly.pdbx_strand_id
1 'polypeptide(L)'
;KEIYTKYNVGMLRLKFTLNRESTSSEDQIPGLEDITGEDVVLGLYDGFMRFKKEFPKFHFILAPSFRKEADFFDGKNFERKEDHFMSQVDYILDLIDKYPFLADHLNEVDTVGSERDLYRKRHFKQMQYGFRKLQYKGFKLRSHHGETWYSLRKGVQAVDNAMNIWHIDTLEHGLSLGINPNYFFHSMYQRVMRKNRRGEAIKEGSSDYLELMDMDWYKYQEVRDKLVSGIPLEPEEEIHFVKTKFHMAREVEHYQHDVLNRMITKGVALTALPSSNNKLTRAFDDYKDHPFSWWEKKGVNLSVGTDNYVTLNTNFIREMLILLYSDPDNLKITKLLMVTTGETHRPLISQLLWKMRKIKS
;
A
#
# COMPACT_ATOMS: atom_id res chain seq x y z
N LYS A 1 -9.48 -10.58 20.61
CA LYS A 1 -10.34 -10.03 21.70
C LYS A 1 -10.03 -8.55 21.95
N GLU A 2 -8.77 -8.16 22.15
CA GLU A 2 -8.37 -6.79 22.48
C GLU A 2 -8.94 -5.73 21.52
N ILE A 3 -8.80 -5.92 20.20
CA ILE A 3 -9.26 -4.96 19.20
C ILE A 3 -10.78 -4.72 19.26
N TYR A 4 -11.56 -5.73 19.61
CA TYR A 4 -13.00 -5.61 19.79
C TYR A 4 -13.36 -4.94 21.11
N THR A 5 -12.82 -5.45 22.24
CA THR A 5 -13.21 -5.00 23.58
C THR A 5 -12.59 -3.65 23.97
N LYS A 6 -11.36 -3.38 23.53
CA LYS A 6 -10.62 -2.16 23.91
C LYS A 6 -10.77 -1.04 22.87
N TYR A 7 -10.84 -1.38 21.56
CA TYR A 7 -10.86 -0.40 20.50
C TYR A 7 -12.19 -0.35 19.73
N ASN A 8 -13.20 -1.09 20.21
CA ASN A 8 -14.56 -1.14 19.65
C ASN A 8 -14.57 -1.41 18.12
N VAL A 9 -13.66 -2.25 17.64
CA VAL A 9 -13.57 -2.65 16.23
C VAL A 9 -14.47 -3.84 16.00
N GLY A 10 -15.64 -3.62 15.42
CA GLY A 10 -16.66 -4.64 15.21
C GLY A 10 -16.43 -5.54 13.99
N MET A 11 -15.49 -5.18 13.09
CA MET A 11 -15.18 -5.95 11.89
C MET A 11 -13.67 -6.03 11.67
N LEU A 12 -13.19 -7.24 11.39
CA LEU A 12 -11.79 -7.50 11.05
C LEU A 12 -11.68 -8.12 9.66
N ARG A 13 -10.81 -7.58 8.81
CA ARG A 13 -10.28 -8.28 7.64
C ARG A 13 -8.91 -8.81 7.99
N LEU A 14 -8.77 -10.13 8.03
CA LEU A 14 -7.49 -10.78 8.23
C LEU A 14 -6.88 -11.15 6.89
N LYS A 15 -5.75 -10.55 6.57
CA LYS A 15 -4.93 -10.91 5.42
C LYS A 15 -3.88 -11.93 5.85
N PHE A 16 -3.69 -12.97 5.07
CA PHE A 16 -2.77 -14.06 5.39
C PHE A 16 -2.31 -14.77 4.12
N THR A 17 -1.20 -15.48 4.19
CA THR A 17 -0.72 -16.33 3.10
C THR A 17 -1.29 -17.75 3.24
N LEU A 18 -1.66 -18.36 2.11
CA LEU A 18 -2.33 -19.67 2.11
C LEU A 18 -1.37 -20.81 2.34
N ASN A 19 -0.17 -20.71 1.84
CA ASN A 19 0.78 -21.79 1.76
C ASN A 19 2.19 -21.36 2.08
N ARG A 20 2.98 -22.33 2.41
CA ARG A 20 4.37 -22.24 2.78
C ARG A 20 5.25 -21.59 1.71
N GLU A 21 4.92 -21.80 0.43
CA GLU A 21 5.66 -21.23 -0.71
C GLU A 21 5.52 -19.71 -0.80
N SER A 22 4.53 -19.15 -0.12
CA SER A 22 4.33 -17.70 -0.04
C SER A 22 5.13 -17.02 1.08
N THR A 23 5.77 -17.80 1.96
CA THR A 23 6.64 -17.31 3.04
C THR A 23 8.09 -17.67 2.74
N SER A 24 9.03 -16.87 3.23
CA SER A 24 10.45 -17.25 3.18
C SER A 24 10.70 -18.46 4.09
N SER A 25 11.75 -19.24 3.80
CA SER A 25 12.13 -20.37 4.65
C SER A 25 12.47 -19.96 6.09
N GLU A 26 12.85 -18.71 6.28
CA GLU A 26 13.18 -18.12 7.59
C GLU A 26 11.93 -17.85 8.45
N ASP A 27 10.77 -17.68 7.80
CA ASP A 27 9.49 -17.40 8.49
C ASP A 27 8.73 -18.68 8.88
N GLN A 28 9.27 -19.88 8.59
CA GLN A 28 8.63 -21.13 8.92
C GLN A 28 8.76 -21.46 10.40
N ILE A 29 7.66 -21.85 11.01
CA ILE A 29 7.64 -22.28 12.41
C ILE A 29 8.01 -23.77 12.48
N PRO A 30 9.09 -24.13 13.18
CA PRO A 30 9.47 -25.52 13.34
C PRO A 30 8.34 -26.34 14.00
N GLY A 31 8.05 -27.52 13.46
CA GLY A 31 6.98 -28.41 13.93
C GLY A 31 5.62 -28.14 13.32
N LEU A 32 5.52 -27.17 12.38
CA LEU A 32 4.29 -26.90 11.62
C LEU A 32 4.48 -27.12 10.11
N GLU A 33 5.41 -28.00 9.75
CA GLU A 33 5.78 -28.28 8.36
C GLU A 33 4.65 -28.97 7.56
N ASP A 34 3.75 -29.69 8.25
CA ASP A 34 2.66 -30.45 7.63
C ASP A 34 1.37 -29.64 7.48
N ILE A 35 1.33 -28.38 7.95
CA ILE A 35 0.13 -27.54 7.86
C ILE A 35 -0.12 -27.15 6.40
N THR A 36 -1.32 -27.52 5.91
CA THR A 36 -1.80 -27.17 4.58
C THR A 36 -2.51 -25.82 4.57
N GLY A 37 -2.71 -25.24 3.37
CA GLY A 37 -3.55 -24.03 3.23
C GLY A 37 -5.00 -24.27 3.70
N GLU A 38 -5.53 -25.48 3.56
CA GLU A 38 -6.85 -25.88 4.09
C GLU A 38 -6.86 -25.77 5.62
N ASP A 39 -5.85 -26.34 6.29
CA ASP A 39 -5.73 -26.27 7.76
C ASP A 39 -5.64 -24.83 8.25
N VAL A 40 -4.93 -23.97 7.53
CA VAL A 40 -4.84 -22.53 7.85
C VAL A 40 -6.21 -21.86 7.76
N VAL A 41 -6.94 -22.07 6.66
CA VAL A 41 -8.26 -21.45 6.46
C VAL A 41 -9.27 -21.94 7.49
N LEU A 42 -9.35 -23.26 7.69
CA LEU A 42 -10.30 -23.87 8.64
C LEU A 42 -9.96 -23.50 10.09
N GLY A 43 -8.68 -23.49 10.45
CA GLY A 43 -8.23 -23.09 11.79
C GLY A 43 -8.55 -21.63 12.11
N LEU A 44 -8.30 -20.71 11.14
CA LEU A 44 -8.67 -19.32 11.28
C LEU A 44 -10.18 -19.13 11.38
N TYR A 45 -10.95 -19.78 10.51
CA TYR A 45 -12.41 -19.75 10.54
C TYR A 45 -12.96 -20.22 11.89
N ASP A 46 -12.54 -21.40 12.37
CA ASP A 46 -12.99 -21.95 13.64
C ASP A 46 -12.62 -21.05 14.83
N GLY A 47 -11.42 -20.49 14.85
CA GLY A 47 -11.00 -19.52 15.85
C GLY A 47 -11.90 -18.28 15.88
N PHE A 48 -12.24 -17.70 14.74
CA PHE A 48 -13.15 -16.56 14.66
C PHE A 48 -14.59 -16.93 14.98
N MET A 49 -15.06 -18.10 14.60
CA MET A 49 -16.41 -18.56 14.95
C MET A 49 -16.56 -18.81 16.47
N ARG A 50 -15.53 -19.33 17.13
CA ARG A 50 -15.50 -19.40 18.61
C ARG A 50 -15.56 -18.02 19.23
N PHE A 51 -14.81 -17.05 18.72
CA PHE A 51 -14.87 -15.67 19.19
C PHE A 51 -16.26 -15.04 18.96
N LYS A 52 -16.87 -15.28 17.79
CA LYS A 52 -18.21 -14.76 17.44
C LYS A 52 -19.31 -15.32 18.34
N LYS A 53 -19.17 -16.55 18.88
CA LYS A 53 -20.10 -17.08 19.88
C LYS A 53 -20.10 -16.25 21.16
N GLU A 54 -18.93 -15.77 21.60
CA GLU A 54 -18.81 -14.86 22.76
C GLU A 54 -19.26 -13.43 22.43
N PHE A 55 -19.01 -12.98 21.19
CA PHE A 55 -19.28 -11.61 20.71
C PHE A 55 -20.08 -11.64 19.38
N PRO A 56 -21.41 -11.86 19.42
CA PRO A 56 -22.22 -12.09 18.20
C PRO A 56 -22.23 -10.94 17.18
N LYS A 57 -21.97 -9.70 17.64
CA LYS A 57 -21.89 -8.52 16.77
C LYS A 57 -20.55 -8.38 16.03
N PHE A 58 -19.58 -9.26 16.31
CA PHE A 58 -18.30 -9.23 15.61
C PHE A 58 -18.43 -9.87 14.22
N HIS A 59 -17.81 -9.23 13.23
CA HIS A 59 -17.73 -9.70 11.86
C HIS A 59 -16.27 -9.89 11.44
N PHE A 60 -16.02 -10.85 10.58
CA PHE A 60 -14.69 -11.06 10.03
C PHE A 60 -14.74 -11.51 8.58
N ILE A 61 -13.70 -11.16 7.85
CA ILE A 61 -13.40 -11.61 6.49
C ILE A 61 -11.98 -12.20 6.51
N LEU A 62 -11.83 -13.35 5.89
CA LEU A 62 -10.56 -13.99 5.60
C LEU A 62 -10.16 -13.60 4.18
N ALA A 63 -9.03 -12.93 4.03
CA ALA A 63 -8.53 -12.44 2.74
C ALA A 63 -7.15 -13.05 2.45
N PRO A 64 -7.08 -14.20 1.77
CA PRO A 64 -5.81 -14.77 1.34
C PRO A 64 -5.07 -13.79 0.43
N SER A 65 -3.76 -13.69 0.65
CA SER A 65 -2.88 -12.75 -0.04
C SER A 65 -1.99 -13.48 -1.04
N PHE A 66 -1.95 -12.99 -2.27
CA PHE A 66 -1.08 -13.49 -3.33
C PHE A 66 0.15 -12.63 -3.49
N ARG A 67 1.30 -13.25 -3.72
CA ARG A 67 2.53 -12.54 -4.08
C ARG A 67 2.42 -11.99 -5.50
N LYS A 68 2.66 -10.69 -5.67
CA LYS A 68 2.47 -9.98 -6.93
C LYS A 68 3.72 -9.86 -7.81
N GLU A 69 4.91 -10.14 -7.26
CA GLU A 69 6.16 -10.08 -8.01
C GLU A 69 6.12 -11.01 -9.23
N ALA A 70 6.60 -10.52 -10.36
CA ALA A 70 6.49 -11.22 -11.65
C ALA A 70 7.26 -12.55 -11.71
N ASP A 71 8.35 -12.62 -10.95
CA ASP A 71 9.27 -13.76 -10.86
C ASP A 71 9.04 -14.64 -9.62
N PHE A 72 8.10 -14.25 -8.75
CA PHE A 72 7.75 -15.04 -7.58
C PHE A 72 6.71 -16.11 -7.93
N PHE A 73 7.15 -17.32 -8.19
CA PHE A 73 6.30 -18.50 -8.40
C PHE A 73 7.10 -19.79 -8.13
N ASP A 74 6.41 -20.89 -7.91
CA ASP A 74 7.03 -22.20 -7.72
C ASP A 74 7.57 -22.76 -9.05
N GLY A 75 8.80 -22.43 -9.35
CA GLY A 75 9.49 -22.87 -10.57
C GLY A 75 9.85 -24.35 -10.62
N LYS A 76 9.55 -25.14 -9.56
CA LYS A 76 9.71 -26.61 -9.59
C LYS A 76 8.50 -27.28 -10.22
N ASN A 77 7.30 -26.76 -9.95
CA ASN A 77 6.04 -27.36 -10.37
C ASN A 77 5.38 -26.61 -11.53
N PHE A 78 5.78 -25.36 -11.80
CA PHE A 78 5.18 -24.53 -12.84
C PHE A 78 6.26 -23.87 -13.69
N GLU A 79 5.99 -23.74 -14.98
CA GLU A 79 6.90 -23.06 -15.92
C GLU A 79 6.67 -21.54 -15.92
N ARG A 80 5.48 -21.08 -15.53
CA ARG A 80 5.09 -19.68 -15.62
C ARG A 80 4.32 -19.24 -14.39
N LYS A 81 4.42 -17.95 -14.08
CA LYS A 81 3.69 -17.28 -13.01
C LYS A 81 2.18 -17.43 -13.14
N GLU A 82 1.66 -17.33 -14.38
CA GLU A 82 0.22 -17.49 -14.65
C GLU A 82 -0.33 -18.81 -14.17
N ASP A 83 0.39 -19.90 -14.47
CA ASP A 83 -0.05 -21.26 -14.16
C ASP A 83 -0.03 -21.52 -12.64
N HIS A 84 1.02 -21.08 -11.96
CA HIS A 84 1.09 -21.12 -10.50
C HIS A 84 -0.03 -20.29 -9.85
N PHE A 85 -0.26 -19.06 -10.33
CA PHE A 85 -1.32 -18.22 -9.79
C PHE A 85 -2.70 -18.84 -10.02
N MET A 86 -2.94 -19.42 -11.20
CA MET A 86 -4.20 -20.13 -11.47
C MET A 86 -4.42 -21.31 -10.54
N SER A 87 -3.38 -22.09 -10.23
CA SER A 87 -3.50 -23.19 -9.27
C SER A 87 -3.89 -22.71 -7.87
N GLN A 88 -3.36 -21.54 -7.43
CA GLN A 88 -3.75 -20.94 -6.16
C GLN A 88 -5.20 -20.44 -6.18
N VAL A 89 -5.66 -19.89 -7.30
CA VAL A 89 -7.06 -19.47 -7.49
C VAL A 89 -7.99 -20.68 -7.44
N ASP A 90 -7.66 -21.75 -8.16
CA ASP A 90 -8.45 -22.97 -8.18
C ASP A 90 -8.53 -23.59 -6.79
N TYR A 91 -7.43 -23.64 -6.07
CA TYR A 91 -7.38 -24.12 -4.71
C TYR A 91 -8.36 -23.38 -3.77
N ILE A 92 -8.46 -22.03 -3.86
CA ILE A 92 -9.42 -21.26 -3.06
C ILE A 92 -10.86 -21.60 -3.44
N LEU A 93 -11.14 -21.74 -4.74
CA LEU A 93 -12.49 -22.08 -5.23
C LEU A 93 -12.89 -23.49 -4.80
N ASP A 94 -11.98 -24.46 -4.89
CA ASP A 94 -12.18 -25.83 -4.44
C ASP A 94 -12.44 -25.91 -2.92
N LEU A 95 -11.77 -25.07 -2.12
CA LEU A 95 -12.05 -24.97 -0.68
C LEU A 95 -13.48 -24.49 -0.40
N ILE A 96 -13.99 -23.54 -1.15
CA ILE A 96 -15.37 -23.06 -0.98
C ILE A 96 -16.37 -24.12 -1.47
N ASP A 97 -16.09 -24.79 -2.57
CA ASP A 97 -16.95 -25.87 -3.06
C ASP A 97 -16.98 -27.04 -2.07
N LYS A 98 -15.85 -27.35 -1.42
CA LYS A 98 -15.74 -28.37 -0.36
C LYS A 98 -16.39 -27.96 0.95
N TYR A 99 -16.29 -26.66 1.29
CA TYR A 99 -16.76 -26.06 2.55
C TYR A 99 -17.65 -24.84 2.28
N PRO A 100 -18.91 -24.99 1.85
CA PRO A 100 -19.77 -23.87 1.46
C PRO A 100 -20.00 -22.82 2.54
N PHE A 101 -19.84 -23.17 3.83
CA PHE A 101 -19.93 -22.22 4.94
C PHE A 101 -18.82 -21.16 4.95
N LEU A 102 -17.73 -21.37 4.21
CA LEU A 102 -16.66 -20.38 4.07
C LEU A 102 -17.06 -19.21 3.17
N ALA A 103 -18.03 -19.36 2.27
CA ALA A 103 -18.35 -18.37 1.24
C ALA A 103 -18.67 -16.97 1.81
N ASP A 104 -19.32 -16.89 2.97
CA ASP A 104 -19.65 -15.61 3.62
C ASP A 104 -18.43 -14.92 4.27
N HIS A 105 -17.33 -15.65 4.45
CA HIS A 105 -16.15 -15.16 5.16
C HIS A 105 -14.87 -15.18 4.32
N LEU A 106 -14.79 -16.01 3.28
CA LEU A 106 -13.68 -16.14 2.34
C LEU A 106 -14.12 -15.63 0.97
N ASN A 107 -14.39 -14.34 0.88
CA ASN A 107 -14.94 -13.67 -0.31
C ASN A 107 -14.16 -12.43 -0.73
N GLU A 108 -13.02 -12.19 -0.12
CA GLU A 108 -12.05 -11.17 -0.52
C GLU A 108 -10.68 -11.84 -0.74
N VAL A 109 -9.89 -11.29 -1.62
CA VAL A 109 -8.47 -11.64 -1.81
C VAL A 109 -7.63 -10.38 -1.85
N ASP A 110 -6.33 -10.52 -1.59
CA ASP A 110 -5.40 -9.41 -1.56
C ASP A 110 -4.14 -9.72 -2.36
N THR A 111 -3.35 -8.71 -2.70
CA THR A 111 -2.01 -8.88 -3.26
C THR A 111 -0.97 -8.19 -2.42
N VAL A 112 0.14 -8.87 -2.16
CA VAL A 112 1.25 -8.40 -1.35
C VAL A 112 2.58 -8.59 -2.07
N GLY A 113 3.66 -8.12 -1.47
CA GLY A 113 5.00 -8.26 -1.99
C GLY A 113 5.54 -7.00 -2.64
N SER A 114 6.80 -7.06 -3.10
CA SER A 114 7.48 -5.91 -3.69
C SER A 114 6.83 -5.45 -4.99
N GLU A 115 6.64 -4.15 -5.11
CA GLU A 115 6.14 -3.53 -6.36
C GLU A 115 7.22 -2.77 -7.12
N ARG A 116 8.47 -2.82 -6.66
CA ARG A 116 9.57 -2.05 -7.23
C ARG A 116 9.73 -2.29 -8.74
N ASP A 117 9.64 -3.56 -9.17
CA ASP A 117 9.76 -3.94 -10.58
C ASP A 117 8.42 -4.21 -11.25
N LEU A 118 7.31 -4.04 -10.52
CA LEU A 118 5.95 -4.33 -10.94
C LEU A 118 5.24 -3.06 -11.44
N TYR A 119 5.68 -2.48 -12.57
CA TYR A 119 5.01 -1.34 -13.19
C TYR A 119 4.65 -1.57 -14.67
N ARG A 120 5.18 -2.60 -15.32
CA ARG A 120 4.93 -2.89 -16.74
C ARG A 120 3.63 -3.68 -16.90
N LYS A 121 2.76 -3.29 -17.82
CA LYS A 121 1.48 -3.95 -18.13
C LYS A 121 1.60 -5.47 -18.26
N ARG A 122 2.69 -5.97 -18.87
CA ARG A 122 2.91 -7.41 -19.05
C ARG A 122 2.90 -8.19 -17.73
N HIS A 123 3.43 -7.62 -16.65
CA HIS A 123 3.46 -8.26 -15.33
C HIS A 123 2.05 -8.35 -14.72
N PHE A 124 1.24 -7.32 -14.89
CA PHE A 124 -0.15 -7.36 -14.44
C PHE A 124 -0.99 -8.38 -15.22
N LYS A 125 -0.69 -8.58 -16.51
CA LYS A 125 -1.39 -9.60 -17.32
C LYS A 125 -1.19 -11.02 -16.82
N GLN A 126 -0.06 -11.33 -16.18
CA GLN A 126 0.24 -12.64 -15.63
C GLN A 126 -0.79 -13.12 -14.59
N MET A 127 -1.43 -12.20 -13.87
CA MET A 127 -2.44 -12.53 -12.85
C MET A 127 -3.86 -12.14 -13.27
N GLN A 128 -4.02 -11.49 -14.42
CA GLN A 128 -5.29 -10.93 -14.85
C GLN A 128 -6.40 -11.97 -14.96
N TYR A 129 -6.11 -13.11 -15.57
CA TYR A 129 -7.11 -14.16 -15.81
C TYR A 129 -7.62 -14.79 -14.51
N GLY A 130 -6.73 -15.10 -13.58
CA GLY A 130 -7.10 -15.64 -12.27
C GLY A 130 -7.95 -14.68 -11.45
N PHE A 131 -7.61 -13.37 -11.45
CA PHE A 131 -8.46 -12.38 -10.79
C PHE A 131 -9.84 -12.25 -11.44
N ARG A 132 -9.95 -12.36 -12.76
CA ARG A 132 -11.26 -12.40 -13.43
C ARG A 132 -12.09 -13.60 -12.99
N LYS A 133 -11.46 -14.76 -12.86
CA LYS A 133 -12.13 -15.97 -12.38
C LYS A 133 -12.68 -15.80 -10.97
N LEU A 134 -11.88 -15.23 -10.05
CA LEU A 134 -12.31 -14.91 -8.69
C LEU A 134 -13.45 -13.89 -8.68
N GLN A 135 -13.32 -12.78 -9.41
CA GLN A 135 -14.34 -11.73 -9.50
C GLN A 135 -15.66 -12.27 -10.09
N TYR A 136 -15.59 -13.13 -11.09
CA TYR A 136 -16.78 -13.79 -11.64
C TYR A 136 -17.51 -14.66 -10.59
N LYS A 137 -16.76 -15.23 -9.64
CA LYS A 137 -17.30 -15.96 -8.49
C LYS A 137 -17.72 -15.05 -7.31
N GLY A 138 -17.67 -13.74 -7.49
CA GLY A 138 -18.15 -12.77 -6.50
C GLY A 138 -17.09 -12.26 -5.51
N PHE A 139 -15.82 -12.63 -5.67
CA PHE A 139 -14.74 -12.13 -4.82
C PHE A 139 -14.46 -10.65 -5.03
N LYS A 140 -14.14 -9.96 -3.92
CA LYS A 140 -13.58 -8.61 -3.95
C LYS A 140 -12.06 -8.66 -3.97
N LEU A 141 -11.46 -7.83 -4.80
CA LEU A 141 -10.01 -7.75 -4.93
C LEU A 141 -9.46 -6.51 -4.24
N ARG A 142 -8.64 -6.73 -3.22
CA ARG A 142 -7.80 -5.72 -2.59
C ARG A 142 -6.40 -5.79 -3.16
N SER A 143 -5.66 -4.71 -3.14
CA SER A 143 -4.30 -4.73 -3.66
C SER A 143 -3.41 -3.68 -3.00
N HIS A 144 -2.24 -4.11 -2.55
CA HIS A 144 -1.17 -3.22 -2.07
C HIS A 144 -0.45 -2.63 -3.27
N HIS A 145 -0.67 -1.35 -3.56
CA HIS A 145 0.06 -0.62 -4.60
C HIS A 145 0.28 0.83 -4.19
N GLY A 146 1.32 1.42 -4.78
CA GLY A 146 1.73 2.78 -4.45
C GLY A 146 2.32 2.91 -3.05
N GLU A 147 2.77 1.81 -2.45
CA GLU A 147 3.47 1.77 -1.17
C GLU A 147 4.96 1.99 -1.37
N THR A 148 5.57 1.16 -2.21
CA THR A 148 6.96 1.27 -2.64
C THR A 148 7.01 1.31 -4.16
N TRP A 149 8.07 1.86 -4.75
CA TRP A 149 8.14 2.03 -6.19
C TRP A 149 9.58 2.07 -6.72
N TYR A 150 9.72 1.83 -8.00
CA TYR A 150 10.96 2.05 -8.74
C TYR A 150 11.29 3.55 -8.81
N SER A 151 10.34 4.33 -9.33
CA SER A 151 10.28 5.80 -9.30
C SER A 151 8.86 6.21 -8.96
N LEU A 152 8.65 7.46 -8.50
CA LEU A 152 7.32 7.94 -8.14
C LEU A 152 6.32 7.81 -9.30
N ARG A 153 6.76 8.16 -10.53
CA ARG A 153 5.95 7.99 -11.74
C ARG A 153 5.56 6.52 -11.98
N LYS A 154 6.49 5.58 -11.76
CA LYS A 154 6.21 4.14 -11.90
C LYS A 154 5.30 3.62 -10.81
N GLY A 155 5.36 4.18 -9.59
CA GLY A 155 4.40 3.89 -8.53
C GLY A 155 2.97 4.30 -8.91
N VAL A 156 2.78 5.49 -9.50
CA VAL A 156 1.48 5.91 -10.06
C VAL A 156 1.03 4.97 -11.17
N GLN A 157 1.94 4.58 -12.07
CA GLN A 157 1.65 3.66 -13.16
C GLN A 157 1.24 2.26 -12.66
N ALA A 158 1.84 1.77 -11.57
CA ALA A 158 1.49 0.49 -10.97
C ALA A 158 0.04 0.49 -10.45
N VAL A 159 -0.36 1.56 -9.74
CA VAL A 159 -1.75 1.75 -9.30
C VAL A 159 -2.70 1.79 -10.48
N ASP A 160 -2.37 2.56 -11.52
CA ASP A 160 -3.19 2.67 -12.74
C ASP A 160 -3.39 1.30 -13.42
N ASN A 161 -2.32 0.50 -13.51
CA ASN A 161 -2.41 -0.86 -14.04
C ASN A 161 -3.24 -1.80 -13.15
N ALA A 162 -3.10 -1.73 -11.82
CA ALA A 162 -3.92 -2.52 -10.91
C ALA A 162 -5.42 -2.22 -11.09
N MET A 163 -5.79 -0.95 -11.20
CA MET A 163 -7.17 -0.54 -11.45
C MET A 163 -7.72 -0.96 -12.82
N ASN A 164 -6.90 -0.91 -13.88
CA ASN A 164 -7.39 -1.10 -15.25
C ASN A 164 -7.21 -2.53 -15.77
N ILE A 165 -6.26 -3.29 -15.22
CA ILE A 165 -5.98 -4.67 -15.65
C ILE A 165 -6.56 -5.67 -14.67
N TRP A 166 -6.37 -5.48 -13.36
CA TRP A 166 -6.92 -6.37 -12.34
C TRP A 166 -8.33 -5.99 -11.89
N HIS A 167 -8.75 -4.72 -12.10
CA HIS A 167 -10.03 -4.16 -11.67
C HIS A 167 -10.24 -4.30 -10.15
N ILE A 168 -9.27 -3.81 -9.39
CA ILE A 168 -9.31 -3.85 -7.94
C ILE A 168 -10.52 -3.08 -7.39
N ASP A 169 -11.11 -3.59 -6.29
CA ASP A 169 -12.17 -2.92 -5.53
C ASP A 169 -11.60 -1.96 -4.48
N THR A 170 -10.44 -2.30 -3.92
CA THR A 170 -9.78 -1.51 -2.88
C THR A 170 -8.28 -1.44 -3.10
N LEU A 171 -7.76 -0.23 -3.04
CA LEU A 171 -6.33 0.06 -3.01
C LEU A 171 -5.86 0.17 -1.56
N GLU A 172 -4.82 -0.58 -1.20
CA GLU A 172 -4.12 -0.41 0.07
C GLU A 172 -2.91 0.51 -0.15
N HIS A 173 -2.59 1.36 0.81
CA HIS A 173 -1.56 2.39 0.79
C HIS A 173 -1.82 3.55 -0.18
N GLY A 174 -1.68 3.35 -1.48
CA GLY A 174 -1.92 4.38 -2.49
C GLY A 174 -1.01 5.61 -2.39
N LEU A 175 0.08 5.56 -1.64
CA LEU A 175 0.90 6.71 -1.28
C LEU A 175 1.47 7.43 -2.51
N SER A 176 1.84 6.68 -3.55
CA SER A 176 2.31 7.25 -4.82
C SER A 176 1.29 8.20 -5.48
N LEU A 177 -0.01 8.05 -5.17
CA LEU A 177 -1.08 8.94 -5.68
C LEU A 177 -1.22 10.25 -4.90
N GLY A 178 -0.52 10.42 -3.79
CA GLY A 178 -0.76 11.53 -2.89
C GLY A 178 0.49 12.28 -2.42
N ILE A 179 1.67 11.72 -2.60
CA ILE A 179 2.93 12.42 -2.32
C ILE A 179 3.00 13.66 -3.20
N ASN A 180 3.26 14.81 -2.60
CA ASN A 180 3.46 16.05 -3.35
C ASN A 180 4.70 15.95 -4.24
N PRO A 181 4.58 15.93 -5.58
CA PRO A 181 5.73 15.71 -6.47
C PRO A 181 6.73 16.86 -6.41
N ASN A 182 6.28 18.09 -6.23
CA ASN A 182 7.17 19.25 -6.15
C ASN A 182 8.08 19.13 -4.92
N TYR A 183 7.52 18.77 -3.75
CA TYR A 183 8.31 18.53 -2.54
C TYR A 183 9.23 17.33 -2.70
N PHE A 184 8.71 16.21 -3.20
CA PHE A 184 9.45 14.95 -3.39
C PHE A 184 10.69 15.15 -4.28
N PHE A 185 10.50 15.73 -5.47
CA PHE A 185 11.60 15.95 -6.41
C PHE A 185 12.54 17.08 -5.97
N HIS A 186 12.04 18.07 -5.19
CA HIS A 186 12.91 19.07 -4.60
C HIS A 186 13.83 18.47 -3.52
N SER A 187 13.30 17.64 -2.64
CA SER A 187 14.08 16.94 -1.62
C SER A 187 15.12 16.00 -2.25
N MET A 188 14.74 15.26 -3.29
CA MET A 188 15.66 14.43 -4.09
C MET A 188 16.77 15.29 -4.70
N TYR A 189 16.43 16.40 -5.36
CA TYR A 189 17.39 17.33 -5.92
C TYR A 189 18.40 17.82 -4.87
N GLN A 190 17.94 18.20 -3.68
CA GLN A 190 18.82 18.66 -2.61
C GLN A 190 19.80 17.56 -2.17
N ARG A 191 19.34 16.28 -2.03
CA ARG A 191 20.20 15.15 -1.69
C ARG A 191 21.24 14.90 -2.77
N VAL A 192 20.82 14.86 -4.02
CA VAL A 192 21.69 14.61 -5.19
C VAL A 192 22.73 15.71 -5.33
N MET A 193 22.34 16.99 -5.27
CA MET A 193 23.30 18.10 -5.39
C MET A 193 24.28 18.16 -4.23
N ARG A 194 23.85 17.79 -3.01
CA ARG A 194 24.78 17.70 -1.87
C ARG A 194 25.89 16.67 -2.12
N LYS A 195 25.55 15.52 -2.70
CA LYS A 195 26.54 14.48 -3.10
C LYS A 195 27.40 14.96 -4.26
N ASN A 196 26.79 15.52 -5.27
CA ASN A 196 27.49 16.00 -6.47
C ASN A 196 28.55 17.06 -6.12
N ARG A 197 28.25 18.05 -5.26
CA ARG A 197 29.20 19.07 -4.78
C ARG A 197 30.36 18.48 -3.99
N ARG A 198 30.24 17.24 -3.47
CA ARG A 198 31.30 16.51 -2.77
C ARG A 198 32.07 15.54 -3.68
N GLY A 199 31.72 15.48 -4.96
CA GLY A 199 32.28 14.49 -5.87
C GLY A 199 31.85 13.06 -5.57
N GLU A 200 30.72 12.85 -4.88
CA GLU A 200 30.20 11.53 -4.49
C GLU A 200 29.27 10.99 -5.57
N ALA A 201 29.55 9.79 -6.09
CA ALA A 201 28.67 9.07 -7.01
C ALA A 201 27.32 8.69 -6.34
N ILE A 202 26.28 8.63 -7.14
CA ILE A 202 24.98 8.12 -6.70
C ILE A 202 25.00 6.59 -6.80
N LYS A 203 24.74 5.92 -5.66
CA LYS A 203 24.75 4.44 -5.60
C LYS A 203 23.69 3.90 -6.58
N GLU A 204 24.13 3.02 -7.48
CA GLU A 204 23.25 2.31 -8.40
C GLU A 204 22.14 1.57 -7.63
N GLY A 205 20.93 1.58 -8.18
CA GLY A 205 19.76 0.97 -7.54
C GLY A 205 19.22 1.70 -6.30
N SER A 206 19.84 2.81 -5.84
CA SER A 206 19.24 3.65 -4.80
C SER A 206 18.01 4.39 -5.32
N SER A 207 17.15 4.85 -4.41
CA SER A 207 15.96 5.64 -4.79
C SER A 207 16.33 6.87 -5.64
N ASP A 208 17.35 7.63 -5.23
CA ASP A 208 17.81 8.80 -5.97
C ASP A 208 18.30 8.42 -7.38
N TYR A 209 19.02 7.30 -7.52
CA TYR A 209 19.46 6.77 -8.82
C TYR A 209 18.29 6.45 -9.73
N LEU A 210 17.29 5.71 -9.20
CA LEU A 210 16.13 5.27 -9.98
C LEU A 210 15.26 6.45 -10.44
N GLU A 211 15.12 7.47 -9.61
CA GLU A 211 14.43 8.72 -9.99
C GLU A 211 15.19 9.45 -11.10
N LEU A 212 16.52 9.59 -10.98
CA LEU A 212 17.34 10.21 -12.01
C LEU A 212 17.24 9.47 -13.35
N MET A 213 17.23 8.13 -13.31
CA MET A 213 17.14 7.29 -14.51
C MET A 213 15.74 7.32 -15.17
N ASP A 214 14.68 7.66 -14.42
CA ASP A 214 13.31 7.74 -14.94
C ASP A 214 12.92 9.15 -15.42
N MET A 215 13.73 10.18 -15.13
CA MET A 215 13.50 11.53 -15.64
C MET A 215 13.74 11.62 -17.15
N ASP A 216 12.99 12.48 -17.81
CA ASP A 216 13.22 12.81 -19.22
C ASP A 216 14.33 13.86 -19.35
N TRP A 217 15.54 13.38 -19.57
CA TRP A 217 16.72 14.24 -19.77
C TRP A 217 16.83 14.80 -21.19
N TYR A 218 16.05 14.28 -22.13
CA TYR A 218 16.06 14.71 -23.53
C TYR A 218 17.51 14.90 -24.04
N LYS A 219 17.94 16.12 -24.36
CA LYS A 219 19.31 16.45 -24.81
C LYS A 219 20.33 16.66 -23.67
N TYR A 220 19.98 16.44 -22.42
CA TYR A 220 20.83 16.68 -21.23
C TYR A 220 21.29 15.38 -20.56
N GLN A 221 21.43 14.28 -21.31
CA GLN A 221 21.89 12.99 -20.76
C GLN A 221 23.25 13.10 -20.07
N GLU A 222 24.14 13.95 -20.60
CA GLU A 222 25.46 14.21 -20.00
C GLU A 222 25.36 14.74 -18.56
N VAL A 223 24.36 15.59 -18.28
CA VAL A 223 24.10 16.11 -16.93
C VAL A 223 23.72 14.98 -15.98
N ARG A 224 22.83 14.07 -16.41
CA ARG A 224 22.49 12.88 -15.65
C ARG A 224 23.72 12.01 -15.36
N ASP A 225 24.54 11.75 -16.37
CA ASP A 225 25.70 10.87 -16.26
C ASP A 225 26.75 11.46 -15.32
N LYS A 226 26.97 12.77 -15.34
CA LYS A 226 27.81 13.49 -14.37
C LYS A 226 27.25 13.36 -12.93
N LEU A 227 25.94 13.56 -12.74
CA LEU A 227 25.29 13.39 -11.43
C LEU A 227 25.48 11.99 -10.88
N VAL A 228 25.25 10.98 -11.71
CA VAL A 228 25.39 9.58 -11.33
C VAL A 228 26.84 9.24 -10.98
N SER A 229 27.80 9.72 -11.78
CA SER A 229 29.22 9.44 -11.58
C SER A 229 29.88 10.31 -10.48
N GLY A 230 29.17 11.29 -9.91
CA GLY A 230 29.73 12.19 -8.91
C GLY A 230 30.65 13.27 -9.49
N ILE A 231 30.56 13.52 -10.79
CA ILE A 231 31.32 14.62 -11.44
C ILE A 231 30.55 15.92 -11.16
N PRO A 232 31.19 16.94 -10.51
CA PRO A 232 30.52 18.19 -10.20
C PRO A 232 29.95 18.87 -11.44
N LEU A 233 28.73 19.39 -11.30
CA LEU A 233 28.06 20.14 -12.37
C LEU A 233 28.56 21.60 -12.43
N GLU A 234 28.65 22.12 -13.64
CA GLU A 234 28.79 23.55 -13.88
C GLU A 234 27.44 24.28 -13.61
N PRO A 235 27.46 25.58 -13.32
CA PRO A 235 26.23 26.34 -13.01
C PRO A 235 25.13 26.23 -14.07
N GLU A 236 25.48 26.18 -15.35
CA GLU A 236 24.52 26.03 -16.44
C GLU A 236 23.89 24.62 -16.46
N GLU A 237 24.68 23.60 -16.14
CA GLU A 237 24.21 22.22 -16.05
C GLU A 237 23.26 22.03 -14.85
N GLU A 238 23.52 22.72 -13.72
CA GLU A 238 22.60 22.72 -12.58
C GLU A 238 21.23 23.30 -12.96
N ILE A 239 21.20 24.36 -13.81
CA ILE A 239 19.96 24.93 -14.35
C ILE A 239 19.19 23.88 -15.17
N HIS A 240 19.87 23.05 -15.97
CA HIS A 240 19.23 21.98 -16.72
C HIS A 240 18.63 20.91 -15.80
N PHE A 241 19.34 20.54 -14.75
CA PHE A 241 18.77 19.61 -13.75
C PHE A 241 17.53 20.19 -13.05
N VAL A 242 17.57 21.47 -12.66
CA VAL A 242 16.40 22.16 -12.06
C VAL A 242 15.21 22.14 -13.00
N LYS A 243 15.38 22.40 -14.29
CA LYS A 243 14.31 22.37 -15.29
C LYS A 243 13.75 20.95 -15.46
N THR A 244 14.62 19.94 -15.63
CA THR A 244 14.22 18.54 -15.79
C THR A 244 13.42 18.05 -14.58
N LYS A 245 13.91 18.34 -13.37
CA LYS A 245 13.20 18.03 -12.12
C LYS A 245 11.81 18.69 -12.08
N PHE A 246 11.71 19.95 -12.48
CA PHE A 246 10.43 20.67 -12.45
C PHE A 246 9.43 20.08 -13.46
N HIS A 247 9.88 19.73 -14.65
CA HIS A 247 9.05 19.06 -15.65
C HIS A 247 8.55 17.69 -15.15
N MET A 248 9.45 16.90 -14.55
CA MET A 248 9.09 15.62 -13.98
C MET A 248 8.04 15.76 -12.86
N ALA A 249 8.23 16.72 -11.95
CA ALA A 249 7.27 16.97 -10.87
C ALA A 249 5.87 17.28 -11.42
N ARG A 250 5.79 18.15 -12.43
CA ARG A 250 4.53 18.52 -13.08
C ARG A 250 3.88 17.36 -13.84
N GLU A 251 4.65 16.56 -14.56
CA GLU A 251 4.17 15.36 -15.25
C GLU A 251 3.54 14.38 -14.24
N VAL A 252 4.25 14.09 -13.16
CA VAL A 252 3.77 13.16 -12.13
C VAL A 252 2.52 13.71 -11.43
N GLU A 253 2.46 15.01 -11.13
CA GLU A 253 1.29 15.64 -10.53
C GLU A 253 0.04 15.48 -11.42
N HIS A 254 0.18 15.74 -12.72
CA HIS A 254 -0.91 15.54 -13.67
C HIS A 254 -1.34 14.08 -13.73
N TYR A 255 -0.39 13.14 -13.75
CA TYR A 255 -0.70 11.72 -13.79
C TYR A 255 -1.38 11.25 -12.51
N GLN A 256 -0.93 11.70 -11.33
CA GLN A 256 -1.61 11.43 -10.06
C GLN A 256 -3.08 11.88 -10.09
N HIS A 257 -3.33 13.11 -10.53
CA HIS A 257 -4.68 13.67 -10.63
C HIS A 257 -5.56 12.85 -11.58
N ASP A 258 -5.03 12.46 -12.72
CA ASP A 258 -5.74 11.68 -13.73
C ASP A 258 -6.11 10.28 -13.20
N VAL A 259 -5.15 9.57 -12.58
CA VAL A 259 -5.38 8.26 -11.99
C VAL A 259 -6.37 8.35 -10.83
N LEU A 260 -6.26 9.38 -9.98
CA LEU A 260 -7.16 9.59 -8.85
C LEU A 260 -8.60 9.86 -9.31
N ASN A 261 -8.79 10.67 -10.34
CA ASN A 261 -10.11 10.93 -10.92
C ASN A 261 -10.74 9.65 -11.48
N ARG A 262 -9.95 8.81 -12.17
CA ARG A 262 -10.42 7.49 -12.62
C ARG A 262 -10.77 6.56 -11.46
N MET A 263 -9.99 6.58 -10.39
CA MET A 263 -10.24 5.81 -9.17
C MET A 263 -11.58 6.18 -8.55
N ILE A 264 -11.86 7.48 -8.41
CA ILE A 264 -13.14 8.00 -7.90
C ILE A 264 -14.30 7.58 -8.82
N THR A 265 -14.15 7.75 -10.13
CA THR A 265 -15.19 7.39 -11.12
C THR A 265 -15.49 5.89 -11.11
N LYS A 266 -14.49 5.05 -10.89
CA LYS A 266 -14.65 3.59 -10.79
C LYS A 266 -15.16 3.12 -9.43
N GLY A 267 -15.26 4.01 -8.43
CA GLY A 267 -15.67 3.66 -7.08
C GLY A 267 -14.66 2.82 -6.31
N VAL A 268 -13.38 2.82 -6.72
CA VAL A 268 -12.32 2.09 -6.00
C VAL A 268 -12.06 2.78 -4.66
N ALA A 269 -12.15 2.02 -3.57
CA ALA A 269 -11.84 2.52 -2.24
C ALA A 269 -10.32 2.56 -1.99
N LEU A 270 -9.89 3.41 -1.05
CA LEU A 270 -8.50 3.48 -0.61
C LEU A 270 -8.42 3.31 0.91
N THR A 271 -7.54 2.42 1.36
CA THR A 271 -7.22 2.27 2.78
C THR A 271 -5.93 2.98 3.10
N ALA A 272 -6.01 4.01 3.94
CA ALA A 272 -4.83 4.71 4.46
C ALA A 272 -4.19 3.88 5.59
N LEU A 273 -2.86 3.74 5.54
CA LEU A 273 -2.05 2.95 6.45
C LEU A 273 -0.87 3.82 6.98
N PRO A 274 -1.14 4.88 7.75
CA PRO A 274 -0.17 5.95 8.04
C PRO A 274 1.14 5.49 8.66
N SER A 275 1.09 4.63 9.69
CA SER A 275 2.30 4.13 10.35
C SER A 275 3.15 3.28 9.42
N SER A 276 2.52 2.42 8.63
CA SER A 276 3.18 1.58 7.63
C SER A 276 3.83 2.45 6.54
N ASN A 277 3.09 3.39 5.99
CA ASN A 277 3.57 4.31 4.97
C ASN A 277 4.84 5.06 5.42
N ASN A 278 4.85 5.60 6.64
CA ASN A 278 6.03 6.31 7.14
C ASN A 278 7.23 5.38 7.37
N LYS A 279 7.01 4.21 7.96
CA LYS A 279 8.09 3.27 8.31
C LYS A 279 8.73 2.60 7.09
N LEU A 280 7.93 2.23 6.09
CA LEU A 280 8.39 1.44 4.94
C LEU A 280 8.89 2.30 3.78
N THR A 281 8.24 3.42 3.50
CA THR A 281 8.56 4.19 2.29
C THR A 281 9.53 5.34 2.53
N ARG A 282 9.47 5.97 3.71
CA ARG A 282 10.18 7.22 4.01
C ARG A 282 9.97 8.30 2.95
N ALA A 283 8.80 8.28 2.30
CA ALA A 283 8.46 9.23 1.24
C ALA A 283 8.12 10.61 1.78
N PHE A 284 7.89 10.73 3.07
CA PHE A 284 7.71 11.99 3.81
C PHE A 284 8.39 11.87 5.19
N ASP A 285 8.85 13.00 5.69
CA ASP A 285 9.58 13.09 6.97
C ASP A 285 8.66 13.27 8.18
N ASP A 286 7.51 13.93 7.99
CA ASP A 286 6.52 14.20 9.03
C ASP A 286 5.15 13.62 8.62
N TYR A 287 4.43 13.06 9.57
CA TYR A 287 3.05 12.61 9.36
C TYR A 287 2.09 13.71 8.88
N LYS A 288 2.44 15.01 9.08
CA LYS A 288 1.69 16.16 8.53
C LYS A 288 1.62 16.13 7.00
N ASP A 289 2.61 15.51 6.35
CA ASP A 289 2.70 15.41 4.91
C ASP A 289 1.94 14.21 4.34
N HIS A 290 1.27 13.41 5.22
CA HIS A 290 0.44 12.29 4.79
C HIS A 290 -0.76 12.78 3.97
N PRO A 291 -1.00 12.23 2.77
CA PRO A 291 -1.96 12.79 1.81
C PRO A 291 -3.44 12.53 2.12
N PHE A 292 -3.79 11.95 3.27
CA PHE A 292 -5.15 11.54 3.63
C PHE A 292 -6.20 12.63 3.39
N SER A 293 -5.98 13.82 3.96
CA SER A 293 -6.94 14.94 3.86
C SER A 293 -7.06 15.48 2.44
N TRP A 294 -5.99 15.37 1.65
CA TRP A 294 -6.04 15.75 0.24
C TRP A 294 -6.88 14.76 -0.56
N TRP A 295 -6.72 13.45 -0.35
CA TRP A 295 -7.56 12.44 -0.97
C TRP A 295 -9.04 12.60 -0.59
N GLU A 296 -9.32 12.89 0.68
CA GLU A 296 -10.68 13.12 1.17
C GLU A 296 -11.34 14.32 0.47
N LYS A 297 -10.61 15.44 0.36
CA LYS A 297 -11.07 16.65 -0.34
C LYS A 297 -11.32 16.42 -1.84
N LYS A 298 -10.64 15.44 -2.43
CA LYS A 298 -10.86 15.02 -3.82
C LYS A 298 -12.07 14.09 -3.98
N GLY A 299 -12.65 13.59 -2.91
CA GLY A 299 -13.81 12.70 -2.94
C GLY A 299 -13.47 11.22 -3.03
N VAL A 300 -12.24 10.82 -2.68
CA VAL A 300 -11.86 9.40 -2.60
C VAL A 300 -12.64 8.72 -1.48
N ASN A 301 -13.14 7.52 -1.73
CA ASN A 301 -13.75 6.68 -0.70
C ASN A 301 -12.64 6.11 0.19
N LEU A 302 -12.46 6.70 1.38
CA LEU A 302 -11.36 6.42 2.29
C LEU A 302 -11.76 5.55 3.47
N SER A 303 -10.87 4.63 3.81
CA SER A 303 -10.86 3.89 5.08
C SER A 303 -9.49 3.99 5.73
N VAL A 304 -9.39 3.54 6.99
CA VAL A 304 -8.15 3.51 7.77
C VAL A 304 -7.89 2.09 8.22
N GLY A 305 -6.66 1.65 8.11
CA GLY A 305 -6.20 0.34 8.56
C GLY A 305 -4.91 0.44 9.36
N THR A 306 -4.51 -0.66 9.98
CA THR A 306 -3.29 -0.77 10.80
C THR A 306 -2.13 -1.42 10.05
N ASP A 307 -2.43 -2.06 8.92
CA ASP A 307 -1.49 -2.97 8.26
C ASP A 307 -1.01 -4.06 9.24
N ASN A 308 0.26 -4.33 9.32
CA ASN A 308 0.82 -5.33 10.23
C ASN A 308 0.80 -4.82 11.69
N TYR A 309 -0.32 -5.03 12.34
CA TYR A 309 -0.64 -4.57 13.70
C TYR A 309 0.46 -4.91 14.73
N VAL A 310 1.02 -6.12 14.67
CA VAL A 310 2.00 -6.60 15.65
C VAL A 310 3.38 -6.02 15.35
N THR A 311 3.91 -6.21 14.15
CA THR A 311 5.29 -5.82 13.79
C THR A 311 5.46 -4.31 13.74
N LEU A 312 4.42 -3.56 13.36
CA LEU A 312 4.44 -2.10 13.37
C LEU A 312 4.20 -1.50 14.75
N ASN A 313 3.83 -2.33 15.74
CA ASN A 313 3.48 -1.88 17.09
C ASN A 313 2.52 -0.69 17.05
N THR A 314 1.42 -0.84 16.34
CA THR A 314 0.39 0.18 16.17
C THR A 314 -0.98 -0.34 16.59
N ASN A 315 -1.98 0.51 16.54
CA ASN A 315 -3.38 0.14 16.73
C ASN A 315 -4.28 1.15 16.02
N PHE A 316 -5.55 0.80 15.86
CA PHE A 316 -6.52 1.59 15.10
C PHE A 316 -6.68 3.03 15.63
N ILE A 317 -6.66 3.22 16.96
CA ILE A 317 -6.72 4.56 17.57
C ILE A 317 -5.48 5.38 17.21
N ARG A 318 -4.30 4.76 17.25
CA ARG A 318 -3.05 5.44 16.90
C ARG A 318 -3.06 5.90 15.44
N GLU A 319 -3.52 5.06 14.52
CA GLU A 319 -3.62 5.45 13.11
C GLU A 319 -4.55 6.66 12.91
N MET A 320 -5.70 6.67 13.59
CA MET A 320 -6.61 7.82 13.54
C MET A 320 -6.00 9.08 14.16
N LEU A 321 -5.25 8.96 15.26
CA LEU A 321 -4.56 10.10 15.87
C LEU A 321 -3.47 10.68 14.96
N ILE A 322 -2.76 9.85 14.22
CA ILE A 322 -1.79 10.29 13.22
C ILE A 322 -2.50 11.10 12.13
N LEU A 323 -3.64 10.62 11.65
CA LEU A 323 -4.41 11.36 10.63
C LEU A 323 -4.98 12.68 11.15
N LEU A 324 -5.41 12.74 12.42
CA LEU A 324 -5.81 13.99 13.07
C LEU A 324 -4.63 14.93 13.32
N TYR A 325 -3.43 14.40 13.52
CA TYR A 325 -2.23 15.23 13.59
C TYR A 325 -1.93 15.90 12.25
N SER A 326 -2.18 15.19 11.15
CA SER A 326 -2.04 15.76 9.79
C SER A 326 -3.13 16.80 9.49
N ASP A 327 -4.35 16.58 9.94
CA ASP A 327 -5.49 17.49 9.76
C ASP A 327 -6.41 17.49 11.01
N PRO A 328 -6.13 18.34 12.02
CA PRO A 328 -6.91 18.42 13.26
C PRO A 328 -8.38 18.83 13.09
N ASP A 329 -8.73 19.39 11.94
CA ASP A 329 -10.10 19.82 11.62
C ASP A 329 -10.92 18.76 10.91
N ASN A 330 -10.35 17.56 10.68
CA ASN A 330 -11.02 16.46 10.02
C ASN A 330 -12.16 15.88 10.88
N LEU A 331 -13.39 16.31 10.59
CA LEU A 331 -14.59 15.92 11.34
C LEU A 331 -14.91 14.43 11.20
N LYS A 332 -14.60 13.81 10.07
CA LYS A 332 -14.88 12.38 9.82
C LYS A 332 -14.01 11.50 10.71
N ILE A 333 -12.71 11.75 10.76
CA ILE A 333 -11.78 11.03 11.64
C ILE A 333 -12.09 11.32 13.11
N THR A 334 -12.43 12.57 13.46
CA THR A 334 -12.86 12.93 14.81
C THR A 334 -14.07 12.12 15.27
N LYS A 335 -15.11 12.01 14.43
CA LYS A 335 -16.31 11.23 14.73
C LYS A 335 -15.98 9.73 14.89
N LEU A 336 -15.17 9.19 13.97
CA LEU A 336 -14.77 7.79 14.00
C LEU A 336 -13.97 7.48 15.28
N LEU A 337 -13.03 8.33 15.66
CA LEU A 337 -12.25 8.19 16.90
C LEU A 337 -13.16 8.22 18.14
N MET A 338 -14.11 9.15 18.21
CA MET A 338 -15.05 9.24 19.33
C MET A 338 -15.93 8.00 19.47
N VAL A 339 -16.37 7.42 18.36
CA VAL A 339 -17.13 6.15 18.36
C VAL A 339 -16.25 4.99 18.85
N THR A 340 -15.01 4.93 18.35
CA THR A 340 -14.08 3.83 18.66
C THR A 340 -13.64 3.85 20.13
N THR A 341 -13.44 5.04 20.71
CA THR A 341 -12.96 5.18 22.11
C THR A 341 -14.07 5.20 23.16
N GLY A 342 -15.33 5.34 22.73
CA GLY A 342 -16.48 5.42 23.62
C GLY A 342 -16.61 6.77 24.35
N GLU A 343 -17.67 6.90 25.15
CA GLU A 343 -18.02 8.18 25.81
C GLU A 343 -17.02 8.58 26.92
N THR A 344 -16.41 7.62 27.58
CA THR A 344 -15.47 7.85 28.68
C THR A 344 -14.21 8.63 28.28
N HIS A 345 -13.79 8.54 27.02
CA HIS A 345 -12.58 9.19 26.51
C HIS A 345 -12.86 10.47 25.73
N ARG A 346 -14.13 10.83 25.49
CA ARG A 346 -14.53 12.06 24.75
C ARG A 346 -13.89 13.34 25.29
N PRO A 347 -13.84 13.61 26.62
CA PRO A 347 -13.22 14.82 27.13
C PRO A 347 -11.72 14.90 26.81
N LEU A 348 -11.01 13.77 26.95
CA LEU A 348 -9.58 13.68 26.67
C LEU A 348 -9.28 13.93 25.18
N ILE A 349 -10.07 13.33 24.30
CA ILE A 349 -9.93 13.51 22.86
C ILE A 349 -10.24 14.96 22.46
N SER A 350 -11.28 15.58 23.02
CA SER A 350 -11.62 16.98 22.77
C SER A 350 -10.50 17.92 23.22
N GLN A 351 -9.88 17.64 24.35
CA GLN A 351 -8.74 18.40 24.85
C GLN A 351 -7.49 18.22 23.95
N LEU A 352 -7.23 17.01 23.48
CA LEU A 352 -6.12 16.72 22.57
C LEU A 352 -6.30 17.44 21.22
N LEU A 353 -7.50 17.38 20.65
CA LEU A 353 -7.83 18.07 19.39
C LEU A 353 -7.66 19.59 19.53
N TRP A 354 -8.11 20.16 20.66
CA TRP A 354 -7.94 21.59 20.93
C TRP A 354 -6.44 21.98 21.01
N LYS A 355 -5.60 21.15 21.66
CA LYS A 355 -4.15 21.36 21.69
C LYS A 355 -3.52 21.25 20.29
N MET A 356 -3.90 20.27 19.50
CA MET A 356 -3.40 20.09 18.13
C MET A 356 -3.75 21.28 17.23
N ARG A 357 -4.98 21.80 17.32
CA ARG A 357 -5.41 22.98 16.58
C ARG A 357 -4.64 24.23 16.94
N LYS A 358 -4.31 24.40 18.24
CA LYS A 358 -3.47 25.53 18.70
C LYS A 358 -2.02 25.48 18.22
N ILE A 359 -1.48 24.30 17.96
CA ILE A 359 -0.11 24.15 17.41
C ILE A 359 -0.09 24.51 15.92
N LYS A 360 -1.23 24.36 15.23
CA LYS A 360 -1.36 24.65 13.80
C LYS A 360 -1.63 26.12 13.49
N SER A 361 -2.21 26.89 14.46
CA SER A 361 -2.42 28.33 14.38
C SER A 361 -1.15 29.10 14.78
#